data_cb63ddad539c50b1ec00482e847bccd3
#
_entry.id   cb63ddad539c50b1ec00482e847bccd3
#
_cell.length_a   1.000
_cell.length_b   1.000
_cell.length_c   1.000
_cell.angle_alpha   90.00
_cell.angle_beta   90.00
_cell.angle_gamma   90.00
#
_symmetry.space_group_name_H-M   'P 1'
#
loop_
_entity.id
_entity.type
_entity.pdbx_description
1 polymer ?
#
loop_
_entity_poly.entity_id
_entity_poly.type
_entity_poly.pdbx_seq_one_letter_code
_entity_poly.pdbx_strand_id
1 'polypeptide(L)'
;MNDHYWHSNYWDPLYAVHEELNVTWGFHEGVSAVYSRMIPLYGENRFYRHVASHWIEMQQAMVAMIIGGVFEFHPRLRVGFLEAQNSWAPGLLSRIEWDYPQYRASHAPYLTLTPREYFRRNCWAAVEGSEAEIEATAGLIGADRMCISTDYPHFDSNFPHVSENLLKNVPREIAAHILVGGAHLYGFTEADFKKADAAAAGRG
;
A
#
# COMPACT_ATOMS: atom_id res chain seq x y z
N MET A 1 -5.88 19.01 15.73
CA MET A 1 -5.22 18.12 14.76
C MET A 1 -3.76 18.06 15.13
N ASN A 2 -3.16 16.86 15.23
CA ASN A 2 -1.72 16.77 15.54
C ASN A 2 -0.93 17.46 14.43
N ASP A 3 0.00 18.35 14.82
CA ASP A 3 0.88 19.08 13.89
C ASP A 3 1.97 18.20 13.25
N HIS A 4 1.88 16.88 13.48
CA HIS A 4 2.86 15.89 13.04
C HIS A 4 2.31 14.99 11.93
N TYR A 5 2.53 15.42 10.70
CA TYR A 5 2.22 14.56 9.54
C TYR A 5 3.26 13.44 9.39
N TRP A 6 2.97 12.40 8.60
CA TRP A 6 3.73 11.14 8.54
C TRP A 6 5.23 11.30 8.25
N HIS A 7 5.66 12.36 7.58
CA HIS A 7 7.08 12.64 7.32
C HIS A 7 7.79 13.42 8.47
N SER A 8 7.07 13.76 9.52
CA SER A 8 7.67 14.42 10.67
C SER A 8 8.58 13.48 11.44
N ASN A 9 9.75 13.94 11.87
CA ASN A 9 10.66 13.18 12.73
C ASN A 9 10.07 12.79 14.09
N TYR A 10 8.91 13.32 14.42
CA TYR A 10 8.11 12.87 15.57
C TYR A 10 7.83 11.35 15.51
N TRP A 11 7.69 10.79 14.30
CA TRP A 11 7.39 9.39 14.08
C TRP A 11 8.62 8.49 13.98
N ASP A 12 9.84 9.04 13.85
CA ASP A 12 11.07 8.26 13.68
C ASP A 12 11.27 7.18 14.75
N PRO A 13 11.02 7.43 16.06
CA PRO A 13 11.15 6.36 17.06
C PRO A 13 10.23 5.19 16.82
N LEU A 14 9.01 5.46 16.29
CA LEU A 14 8.04 4.41 15.99
C LEU A 14 8.43 3.65 14.72
N TYR A 15 8.87 4.35 13.68
CA TYR A 15 9.39 3.70 12.46
C TYR A 15 10.60 2.81 12.76
N ALA A 16 11.51 3.27 13.61
CA ALA A 16 12.67 2.47 14.03
C ALA A 16 12.25 1.18 14.77
N VAL A 17 11.25 1.25 15.65
CA VAL A 17 10.70 0.06 16.33
C VAL A 17 10.06 -0.90 15.34
N HIS A 18 9.34 -0.42 14.33
CA HIS A 18 8.77 -1.25 13.28
C HIS A 18 9.86 -1.99 12.47
N GLU A 19 10.97 -1.31 12.16
CA GLU A 19 12.12 -1.93 11.50
C GLU A 19 12.82 -2.96 12.38
N GLU A 20 12.99 -2.67 13.68
CA GLU A 20 13.63 -3.58 14.64
C GLU A 20 12.82 -4.86 14.84
N LEU A 21 11.53 -4.71 15.07
CA LEU A 21 10.61 -5.83 15.31
C LEU A 21 10.15 -6.50 14.01
N ASN A 22 10.56 -6.01 12.86
CA ASN A 22 10.12 -6.49 11.54
C ASN A 22 8.58 -6.46 11.37
N VAL A 23 7.92 -5.44 11.91
CA VAL A 23 6.48 -5.24 11.86
C VAL A 23 6.11 -4.26 10.75
N THR A 24 5.04 -4.56 10.02
CA THR A 24 4.55 -3.74 8.94
C THR A 24 3.78 -2.53 9.45
N TRP A 25 3.94 -1.38 8.76
CA TRP A 25 3.09 -0.21 8.91
C TRP A 25 1.96 -0.28 7.90
N GLY A 26 0.71 -0.20 8.35
CA GLY A 26 -0.46 -0.15 7.47
C GLY A 26 -1.08 1.23 7.45
N PHE A 27 -1.27 1.79 6.26
CA PHE A 27 -2.19 2.90 6.05
C PHE A 27 -3.53 2.33 5.62
N HIS A 28 -4.57 2.76 6.29
CA HIS A 28 -5.93 2.33 6.08
C HIS A 28 -6.83 3.56 6.12
N GLU A 29 -7.79 3.66 5.21
CA GLU A 29 -8.79 4.71 5.30
C GLU A 29 -9.58 4.55 6.60
N GLY A 30 -9.88 5.62 7.21
CA GLY A 30 -10.64 5.64 8.44
C GLY A 30 -11.40 6.94 8.58
N VAL A 31 -11.93 7.18 9.74
CA VAL A 31 -12.64 8.43 10.07
C VAL A 31 -11.63 9.59 10.17
N SER A 32 -10.84 9.73 9.16
CA SER A 32 -9.68 10.59 9.15
C SER A 32 -10.01 12.05 8.85
N ALA A 33 -8.95 12.83 8.85
CA ALA A 33 -9.00 14.25 8.53
C ALA A 33 -9.49 14.51 7.10
N VAL A 34 -9.20 13.62 6.13
CA VAL A 34 -9.65 13.80 4.74
C VAL A 34 -11.15 13.61 4.65
N TYR A 35 -11.69 12.53 5.20
CA TYR A 35 -13.11 12.28 5.22
C TYR A 35 -13.89 13.44 5.87
N SER A 36 -13.40 13.96 7.00
CA SER A 36 -14.00 15.10 7.66
C SER A 36 -13.91 16.40 6.85
N ARG A 37 -12.82 16.60 6.10
CA ARG A 37 -12.65 17.77 5.20
C ARG A 37 -13.56 17.71 3.97
N MET A 38 -14.07 16.54 3.60
CA MET A 38 -15.00 16.39 2.49
C MET A 38 -16.41 16.89 2.83
N ILE A 39 -16.77 16.99 4.13
CA ILE A 39 -18.10 17.45 4.55
C ILE A 39 -18.43 18.85 4.02
N PRO A 40 -17.57 19.86 4.11
CA PRO A 40 -17.85 21.19 3.55
C PRO A 40 -18.03 21.20 2.04
N LEU A 41 -17.46 20.22 1.33
CA LEU A 41 -17.51 20.13 -0.14
C LEU A 41 -18.72 19.33 -0.62
N TYR A 42 -19.05 18.23 0.04
CA TYR A 42 -20.00 17.22 -0.42
C TYR A 42 -21.17 17.01 0.55
N GLY A 43 -21.22 17.76 1.65
CA GLY A 43 -22.24 17.61 2.68
C GLY A 43 -22.21 16.25 3.35
N GLU A 44 -23.38 15.80 3.81
CA GLU A 44 -23.53 14.50 4.48
C GLU A 44 -23.68 13.31 3.52
N ASN A 45 -23.57 13.51 2.22
CA ASN A 45 -23.66 12.43 1.25
C ASN A 45 -22.45 11.49 1.36
N ARG A 46 -22.68 10.32 1.95
CA ARG A 46 -21.63 9.33 2.24
C ARG A 46 -20.98 8.81 0.95
N PHE A 47 -21.72 8.68 -0.14
CA PHE A 47 -21.17 8.18 -1.41
C PHE A 47 -20.05 9.06 -1.94
N TYR A 48 -20.26 10.39 -1.99
CA TYR A 48 -19.21 11.32 -2.43
C TYR A 48 -17.97 11.26 -1.54
N ARG A 49 -18.16 11.23 -0.22
CA ARG A 49 -17.05 11.24 0.73
C ARG A 49 -16.26 9.93 0.65
N HIS A 50 -16.94 8.82 0.59
CA HIS A 50 -16.34 7.48 0.49
C HIS A 50 -15.46 7.35 -0.75
N VAL A 51 -15.99 7.68 -1.94
CA VAL A 51 -15.21 7.62 -3.19
C VAL A 51 -13.98 8.52 -3.17
N ALA A 52 -14.08 9.71 -2.58
CA ALA A 52 -12.97 10.66 -2.62
C ALA A 52 -11.92 10.40 -1.53
N SER A 53 -12.33 10.01 -0.31
CA SER A 53 -11.41 9.96 0.84
C SER A 53 -10.36 8.87 0.72
N HIS A 54 -10.72 7.65 0.31
CA HIS A 54 -9.83 6.50 0.26
C HIS A 54 -8.57 6.78 -0.57
N TRP A 55 -8.76 7.21 -1.79
CA TRP A 55 -7.65 7.52 -2.69
C TRP A 55 -6.80 8.68 -2.20
N ILE A 56 -7.46 9.78 -1.78
CA ILE A 56 -6.75 10.99 -1.35
C ILE A 56 -5.89 10.71 -0.11
N GLU A 57 -6.37 9.91 0.83
CA GLU A 57 -5.61 9.56 2.02
C GLU A 57 -4.36 8.73 1.70
N MET A 58 -4.53 7.70 0.90
CA MET A 58 -3.41 6.86 0.49
C MET A 58 -2.40 7.63 -0.35
N GLN A 59 -2.86 8.51 -1.24
CA GLN A 59 -1.98 9.38 -2.03
C GLN A 59 -1.19 10.34 -1.13
N GLN A 60 -1.82 10.98 -0.16
CA GLN A 60 -1.15 11.88 0.78
C GLN A 60 -0.13 11.12 1.64
N ALA A 61 -0.48 9.93 2.12
CA ALA A 61 0.43 9.07 2.87
C ALA A 61 1.64 8.66 2.02
N MET A 62 1.44 8.20 0.78
CA MET A 62 2.54 7.82 -0.10
C MET A 62 3.48 8.98 -0.42
N VAL A 63 2.94 10.18 -0.69
CA VAL A 63 3.76 11.39 -0.90
C VAL A 63 4.61 11.69 0.34
N ALA A 64 4.02 11.63 1.54
CA ALA A 64 4.75 11.86 2.79
C ALA A 64 5.85 10.81 2.99
N MET A 65 5.58 9.53 2.74
CA MET A 65 6.54 8.46 2.95
C MET A 65 7.71 8.50 1.95
N ILE A 66 7.45 8.79 0.69
CA ILE A 66 8.47 8.84 -0.37
C ILE A 66 9.17 10.21 -0.35
N ILE A 67 8.43 11.29 -0.64
CA ILE A 67 9.02 12.63 -0.80
C ILE A 67 9.50 13.17 0.55
N GLY A 68 8.79 12.89 1.63
CA GLY A 68 9.20 13.28 2.98
C GLY A 68 10.42 12.53 3.52
N GLY A 69 10.93 11.52 2.78
CA GLY A 69 12.19 10.82 3.09
C GLY A 69 12.08 9.70 4.12
N VAL A 70 10.87 9.33 4.55
CA VAL A 70 10.73 8.26 5.55
C VAL A 70 11.45 6.98 5.09
N PHE A 71 11.27 6.58 3.85
CA PHE A 71 11.95 5.40 3.30
C PHE A 71 13.45 5.57 3.07
N GLU A 72 13.95 6.80 2.97
CA GLU A 72 15.40 7.04 2.95
C GLU A 72 16.02 6.77 4.31
N PHE A 73 15.39 7.27 5.38
CA PHE A 73 15.88 7.15 6.75
C PHE A 73 15.50 5.81 7.42
N HIS A 74 14.43 5.15 6.93
CA HIS A 74 13.94 3.86 7.41
C HIS A 74 13.84 2.85 6.25
N PRO A 75 14.98 2.39 5.69
CA PRO A 75 15.00 1.60 4.46
C PRO A 75 14.41 0.20 4.58
N ARG A 76 14.25 -0.35 5.79
CA ARG A 76 13.64 -1.65 6.03
C ARG A 76 12.16 -1.58 6.40
N LEU A 77 11.60 -0.37 6.57
CA LEU A 77 10.19 -0.19 6.89
C LEU A 77 9.32 -0.72 5.74
N ARG A 78 8.43 -1.65 6.05
CA ARG A 78 7.44 -2.15 5.09
C ARG A 78 6.12 -1.44 5.32
N VAL A 79 5.50 -1.00 4.22
CA VAL A 79 4.26 -0.23 4.25
C VAL A 79 3.22 -0.83 3.32
N GLY A 80 2.04 -1.12 3.87
CA GLY A 80 0.85 -1.48 3.12
C GLY A 80 -0.10 -0.29 2.98
N PHE A 81 -0.59 -0.04 1.76
CA PHE A 81 -1.69 0.89 1.49
C PHE A 81 -2.95 0.05 1.27
N LEU A 82 -3.89 0.15 2.21
CA LEU A 82 -5.01 -0.75 2.36
C LEU A 82 -6.34 -0.02 2.07
N GLU A 83 -7.35 -0.78 1.65
CA GLU A 83 -8.73 -0.30 1.46
C GLU A 83 -8.88 0.93 0.53
N ALA A 84 -8.09 1.00 -0.51
CA ALA A 84 -8.19 2.10 -1.49
C ALA A 84 -8.05 1.60 -2.93
N GLN A 85 -8.27 0.32 -3.15
CA GLN A 85 -7.98 -0.31 -4.44
C GLN A 85 -6.49 -0.12 -4.83
N ASN A 86 -6.11 -0.33 -6.08
CA ASN A 86 -4.70 -0.30 -6.49
C ASN A 86 -4.38 0.70 -7.61
N SER A 87 -5.37 1.09 -8.42
CA SER A 87 -5.16 1.85 -9.66
C SER A 87 -4.65 3.28 -9.45
N TRP A 88 -4.80 3.86 -8.26
CA TRP A 88 -4.27 5.18 -7.91
C TRP A 88 -2.73 5.21 -7.79
N ALA A 89 -2.11 4.10 -7.38
CA ALA A 89 -0.68 4.05 -7.06
C ALA A 89 0.23 4.30 -8.27
N PRO A 90 0.04 3.64 -9.44
CA PRO A 90 0.88 3.92 -10.61
C PRO A 90 0.70 5.35 -11.14
N GLY A 91 -0.52 5.90 -11.09
CA GLY A 91 -0.77 7.27 -11.51
C GLY A 91 -0.06 8.30 -10.64
N LEU A 92 -0.11 8.12 -9.32
CA LEU A 92 0.61 8.98 -8.38
C LEU A 92 2.14 8.85 -8.54
N LEU A 93 2.66 7.63 -8.66
CA LEU A 93 4.09 7.41 -8.90
C LEU A 93 4.57 8.10 -10.17
N SER A 94 3.82 7.97 -11.26
CA SER A 94 4.14 8.68 -12.51
C SER A 94 4.13 10.20 -12.34
N ARG A 95 3.20 10.75 -11.54
CA ARG A 95 3.17 12.18 -11.22
C ARG A 95 4.40 12.60 -10.42
N ILE A 96 4.79 11.85 -9.40
CA ILE A 96 5.96 12.14 -8.59
C ILE A 96 7.23 12.06 -9.46
N GLU A 97 7.38 11.03 -10.29
CA GLU A 97 8.52 10.85 -11.18
C GLU A 97 8.67 11.98 -12.21
N TRP A 98 7.55 12.54 -12.68
CA TRP A 98 7.57 13.69 -13.58
C TRP A 98 8.16 14.95 -12.92
N ASP A 99 7.80 15.19 -11.67
CA ASP A 99 8.27 16.37 -10.92
C ASP A 99 9.66 16.17 -10.30
N TYR A 100 10.07 14.92 -10.06
CA TYR A 100 11.27 14.55 -9.31
C TYR A 100 12.56 15.22 -9.84
N PRO A 101 12.87 15.22 -11.16
CA PRO A 101 14.08 15.87 -11.67
C PRO A 101 14.14 17.37 -11.41
N GLN A 102 12.99 18.05 -11.39
CA GLN A 102 12.90 19.50 -11.21
C GLN A 102 13.06 19.92 -9.75
N TYR A 103 12.55 19.11 -8.82
CA TYR A 103 12.41 19.51 -7.41
C TYR A 103 13.39 18.81 -6.47
N ARG A 104 13.88 17.61 -6.81
CA ARG A 104 14.70 16.81 -5.90
C ARG A 104 15.91 17.58 -5.36
N ALA A 105 16.71 18.20 -6.21
CA ALA A 105 17.95 18.82 -5.80
C ALA A 105 17.77 19.97 -4.79
N SER A 106 16.65 20.70 -4.89
CA SER A 106 16.38 21.88 -4.06
C SER A 106 15.45 21.60 -2.88
N HIS A 107 14.54 20.61 -2.98
CA HIS A 107 13.49 20.40 -1.97
C HIS A 107 13.60 19.04 -1.26
N ALA A 108 14.27 18.07 -1.85
CA ALA A 108 14.45 16.74 -1.26
C ALA A 108 15.85 16.17 -1.58
N PRO A 109 16.95 16.94 -1.27
CA PRO A 109 18.32 16.54 -1.62
C PRO A 109 18.78 15.25 -0.92
N TYR A 110 18.10 14.85 0.14
CA TYR A 110 18.38 13.63 0.90
C TYR A 110 17.95 12.35 0.17
N LEU A 111 17.05 12.42 -0.81
CA LEU A 111 16.60 11.24 -1.52
C LEU A 111 17.68 10.68 -2.46
N THR A 112 18.00 9.41 -2.35
CA THR A 112 19.04 8.74 -3.15
C THR A 112 18.47 7.85 -4.26
N LEU A 113 17.24 7.34 -4.09
CA LEU A 113 16.54 6.50 -5.05
C LEU A 113 15.44 7.28 -5.79
N THR A 114 14.99 6.74 -6.89
CA THR A 114 13.79 7.23 -7.59
C THR A 114 12.51 6.90 -6.79
N PRO A 115 11.41 7.61 -6.99
CA PRO A 115 10.14 7.34 -6.32
C PRO A 115 9.66 5.89 -6.50
N ARG A 116 9.83 5.32 -7.69
CA ARG A 116 9.44 3.94 -8.00
C ARG A 116 10.36 2.92 -7.31
N GLU A 117 11.65 3.20 -7.16
CA GLU A 117 12.57 2.35 -6.41
C GLU A 117 12.22 2.32 -4.93
N TYR A 118 11.84 3.46 -4.33
CA TYR A 118 11.31 3.47 -2.94
C TYR A 118 10.05 2.64 -2.84
N PHE A 119 9.09 2.83 -3.75
CA PHE A 119 7.87 2.03 -3.75
C PHE A 119 8.18 0.53 -3.83
N ARG A 120 8.98 0.12 -4.80
CA ARG A 120 9.34 -1.29 -4.99
C ARG A 120 10.10 -1.90 -3.80
N ARG A 121 10.84 -1.11 -3.07
CA ARG A 121 11.56 -1.57 -1.88
C ARG A 121 10.66 -1.71 -0.66
N ASN A 122 9.76 -0.76 -0.45
CA ASN A 122 9.09 -0.56 0.84
C ASN A 122 7.57 -0.79 0.82
N CYS A 123 6.90 -0.73 -0.35
CA CYS A 123 5.45 -0.57 -0.41
C CYS A 123 4.71 -1.75 -1.04
N TRP A 124 3.47 -1.93 -0.59
CA TRP A 124 2.46 -2.82 -1.20
C TRP A 124 1.14 -2.09 -1.29
N ALA A 125 0.40 -2.31 -2.40
CA ALA A 125 -0.97 -1.85 -2.57
C ALA A 125 -1.94 -3.02 -2.45
N ALA A 126 -3.01 -2.85 -1.67
CA ALA A 126 -4.03 -3.88 -1.53
C ALA A 126 -4.97 -3.92 -2.74
N VAL A 127 -5.47 -5.11 -3.04
CA VAL A 127 -6.49 -5.37 -4.06
C VAL A 127 -7.60 -6.25 -3.49
N GLU A 128 -8.82 -6.11 -3.99
CA GLU A 128 -9.99 -6.88 -3.58
C GLU A 128 -10.37 -7.99 -4.57
N GLY A 129 -9.58 -8.19 -5.62
CA GLY A 129 -9.71 -9.28 -6.58
C GLY A 129 -10.71 -9.07 -7.70
N SER A 130 -11.68 -8.15 -7.58
CA SER A 130 -12.71 -7.85 -8.60
C SER A 130 -12.43 -6.60 -9.43
N GLU A 131 -11.39 -5.86 -9.13
CA GLU A 131 -11.02 -4.61 -9.80
C GLU A 131 -10.53 -4.87 -11.22
N ALA A 132 -10.99 -4.05 -12.17
CA ALA A 132 -10.67 -4.22 -13.59
C ALA A 132 -9.20 -3.87 -13.93
N GLU A 133 -8.56 -3.04 -13.12
CA GLU A 133 -7.23 -2.47 -13.40
C GLU A 133 -6.07 -3.29 -12.82
N ILE A 134 -6.32 -4.43 -12.16
CA ILE A 134 -5.28 -5.22 -11.46
C ILE A 134 -4.12 -5.58 -12.38
N GLU A 135 -4.42 -6.11 -13.59
CA GLU A 135 -3.38 -6.53 -14.54
C GLU A 135 -2.52 -5.34 -15.01
N ALA A 136 -3.16 -4.24 -15.36
CA ALA A 136 -2.48 -3.02 -15.78
C ALA A 136 -1.60 -2.45 -14.65
N THR A 137 -2.13 -2.41 -13.43
CA THR A 137 -1.40 -1.97 -12.24
C THR A 137 -0.20 -2.88 -11.96
N ALA A 138 -0.38 -4.20 -12.03
CA ALA A 138 0.69 -5.18 -11.84
C ALA A 138 1.84 -4.97 -12.84
N GLY A 139 1.52 -4.62 -14.09
CA GLY A 139 2.52 -4.28 -15.10
C GLY A 139 3.32 -3.00 -14.79
N LEU A 140 2.74 -2.08 -14.02
CA LEU A 140 3.36 -0.78 -13.72
C LEU A 140 4.13 -0.74 -12.40
N ILE A 141 3.61 -1.38 -11.34
CA ILE A 141 4.23 -1.36 -10.02
C ILE A 141 4.86 -2.70 -9.62
N GLY A 142 4.55 -3.79 -10.32
CA GLY A 142 4.94 -5.16 -10.02
C GLY A 142 3.85 -5.92 -9.25
N ALA A 143 3.48 -7.10 -9.72
CA ALA A 143 2.52 -7.97 -9.06
C ALA A 143 2.99 -8.40 -7.64
N ASP A 144 4.31 -8.49 -7.44
CA ASP A 144 4.96 -8.76 -6.16
C ASP A 144 4.85 -7.60 -5.14
N ARG A 145 4.33 -6.46 -5.56
CA ARG A 145 4.06 -5.27 -4.75
C ARG A 145 2.56 -5.02 -4.56
N MET A 146 1.77 -6.04 -4.79
CA MET A 146 0.34 -6.04 -4.56
C MET A 146 -0.01 -7.15 -3.56
N CYS A 147 -1.05 -6.97 -2.77
CA CYS A 147 -1.52 -7.97 -1.82
C CYS A 147 -3.04 -8.04 -1.83
N ILE A 148 -3.59 -9.26 -1.72
CA ILE A 148 -5.04 -9.44 -1.68
C ILE A 148 -5.59 -9.06 -0.30
N SER A 149 -6.74 -8.38 -0.30
CA SER A 149 -7.54 -8.09 0.88
C SER A 149 -8.96 -8.65 0.73
N THR A 150 -9.58 -9.06 1.82
CA THR A 150 -10.97 -9.49 1.82
C THR A 150 -11.93 -8.39 2.22
N ASP A 151 -11.45 -7.45 2.99
CA ASP A 151 -12.25 -6.40 3.63
C ASP A 151 -13.45 -6.91 4.45
N TYR A 152 -13.40 -8.18 4.86
CA TYR A 152 -14.46 -8.80 5.67
C TYR A 152 -14.44 -8.21 7.10
N PRO A 153 -15.60 -7.83 7.68
CA PRO A 153 -16.98 -8.07 7.23
C PRO A 153 -17.71 -6.85 6.64
N HIS A 154 -17.02 -5.96 5.94
CA HIS A 154 -17.66 -4.80 5.34
C HIS A 154 -18.73 -5.19 4.32
N PHE A 155 -19.70 -4.28 4.10
CA PHE A 155 -20.89 -4.54 3.28
C PHE A 155 -20.59 -4.70 1.79
N ASP A 156 -19.49 -4.15 1.33
CA ASP A 156 -18.97 -4.18 -0.03
C ASP A 156 -17.84 -5.20 -0.24
N SER A 157 -17.51 -5.95 0.82
CA SER A 157 -16.56 -7.06 0.77
C SER A 157 -16.97 -8.15 -0.24
N ASN A 158 -16.00 -8.66 -0.99
CA ASN A 158 -16.17 -9.80 -1.89
C ASN A 158 -16.00 -11.16 -1.20
N PHE A 159 -15.87 -11.19 0.13
CA PHE A 159 -15.74 -12.45 0.87
C PHE A 159 -16.97 -13.34 0.69
N PRO A 160 -16.84 -14.68 0.52
CA PRO A 160 -15.59 -15.47 0.54
C PRO A 160 -14.90 -15.62 -0.83
N HIS A 161 -15.36 -14.93 -1.87
CA HIS A 161 -14.98 -15.19 -3.27
C HIS A 161 -13.79 -14.37 -3.78
N VAL A 162 -13.09 -13.65 -2.92
CA VAL A 162 -12.01 -12.69 -3.31
C VAL A 162 -10.93 -13.36 -4.15
N SER A 163 -10.41 -14.51 -3.70
CA SER A 163 -9.37 -15.24 -4.43
C SER A 163 -9.87 -15.82 -5.76
N GLU A 164 -11.13 -16.30 -5.80
CA GLU A 164 -11.76 -16.79 -7.03
C GLU A 164 -11.94 -15.66 -8.05
N ASN A 165 -12.33 -14.47 -7.58
CA ASN A 165 -12.48 -13.30 -8.42
C ASN A 165 -11.13 -12.87 -9.01
N LEU A 166 -10.08 -12.83 -8.18
CA LEU A 166 -8.73 -12.55 -8.66
C LEU A 166 -8.30 -13.52 -9.76
N LEU A 167 -8.47 -14.84 -9.53
CA LEU A 167 -8.09 -15.87 -10.50
C LEU A 167 -8.91 -15.85 -11.80
N LYS A 168 -10.09 -15.23 -11.78
CA LYS A 168 -10.91 -15.01 -12.99
C LYS A 168 -10.51 -13.75 -13.75
N ASN A 169 -10.03 -12.74 -13.05
CA ASN A 169 -9.82 -11.41 -13.61
C ASN A 169 -8.41 -11.18 -14.15
N VAL A 170 -7.41 -11.96 -13.69
CA VAL A 170 -6.02 -11.74 -14.11
C VAL A 170 -5.33 -13.06 -14.45
N PRO A 171 -4.25 -13.03 -15.26
CA PRO A 171 -3.42 -14.19 -15.54
C PRO A 171 -2.93 -14.87 -14.26
N ARG A 172 -2.88 -16.20 -14.27
CA ARG A 172 -2.56 -17.03 -13.10
C ARG A 172 -1.21 -16.68 -12.47
N GLU A 173 -0.24 -16.29 -13.26
CA GLU A 173 1.09 -15.88 -12.82
C GLU A 173 1.00 -14.59 -11.98
N ILE A 174 0.26 -13.60 -12.43
CA ILE A 174 0.00 -12.34 -11.69
C ILE A 174 -0.76 -12.64 -10.39
N ALA A 175 -1.83 -13.45 -10.46
CA ALA A 175 -2.60 -13.83 -9.29
C ALA A 175 -1.75 -14.53 -8.23
N ALA A 176 -0.82 -15.40 -8.61
CA ALA A 176 0.06 -16.10 -7.69
C ALA A 176 0.93 -15.14 -6.86
N HIS A 177 1.49 -14.10 -7.49
CA HIS A 177 2.25 -13.08 -6.77
C HIS A 177 1.39 -12.28 -5.80
N ILE A 178 0.18 -11.89 -6.22
CA ILE A 178 -0.74 -11.11 -5.40
C ILE A 178 -1.23 -11.90 -4.18
N LEU A 179 -1.53 -13.20 -4.36
CA LEU A 179 -2.00 -14.07 -3.28
C LEU A 179 -0.97 -14.25 -2.15
N VAL A 180 0.33 -14.23 -2.48
CA VAL A 180 1.40 -14.30 -1.47
C VAL A 180 1.91 -12.93 -1.04
N GLY A 181 1.49 -11.86 -1.70
CA GLY A 181 1.97 -10.49 -1.45
C GLY A 181 1.76 -10.02 -0.03
N GLY A 182 0.63 -10.38 0.60
CA GLY A 182 0.37 -10.08 1.99
C GLY A 182 1.37 -10.74 2.93
N ALA A 183 1.76 -12.00 2.66
CA ALA A 183 2.78 -12.66 3.45
C ALA A 183 4.14 -11.95 3.35
N HIS A 184 4.52 -11.51 2.16
CA HIS A 184 5.74 -10.71 1.96
C HIS A 184 5.66 -9.35 2.65
N LEU A 185 4.51 -8.69 2.58
CA LEU A 185 4.25 -7.44 3.31
C LEU A 185 4.47 -7.65 4.82
N TYR A 186 3.97 -8.73 5.38
CA TYR A 186 4.15 -9.07 6.80
C TYR A 186 5.51 -9.71 7.12
N GLY A 187 6.42 -9.82 6.16
CA GLY A 187 7.80 -10.22 6.36
C GLY A 187 8.05 -11.72 6.38
N PHE A 188 7.08 -12.52 5.93
CA PHE A 188 7.32 -13.94 5.70
C PHE A 188 8.26 -14.16 4.51
N THR A 189 9.14 -15.13 4.65
CA THR A 189 10.16 -15.48 3.66
C THR A 189 9.86 -16.82 3.00
N GLU A 190 10.54 -17.13 1.89
CA GLU A 190 10.51 -18.46 1.27
C GLU A 190 10.82 -19.60 2.26
N ALA A 191 11.68 -19.35 3.25
CA ALA A 191 11.99 -20.35 4.28
C ALA A 191 10.80 -20.63 5.20
N ASP A 192 9.95 -19.63 5.47
CA ASP A 192 8.75 -19.78 6.27
C ASP A 192 7.68 -20.59 5.52
N PHE A 193 7.51 -20.35 4.22
CA PHE A 193 6.63 -21.17 3.38
C PHE A 193 7.09 -22.63 3.34
N LYS A 194 8.38 -22.90 3.13
CA LYS A 194 8.93 -24.27 3.15
C LYS A 194 8.73 -24.97 4.50
N LYS A 195 8.85 -24.27 5.61
CA LYS A 195 8.54 -24.83 6.94
C LYS A 195 7.07 -25.16 7.09
N ALA A 196 6.17 -24.30 6.58
CA ALA A 196 4.74 -24.55 6.62
C ALA A 196 4.35 -25.78 5.79
N ASP A 197 4.91 -25.94 4.58
CA ASP A 197 4.70 -27.09 3.72
C ASP A 197 5.19 -28.40 4.37
N ALA A 198 6.39 -28.39 4.97
CA ALA A 198 6.92 -29.54 5.68
C ALA A 198 6.06 -29.93 6.89
N ALA A 199 5.55 -28.95 7.64
CA ALA A 199 4.65 -29.17 8.77
C ALA A 199 3.29 -29.73 8.34
N ALA A 200 2.78 -29.33 7.18
CA ALA A 200 1.54 -29.84 6.61
C ALA A 200 1.70 -31.30 6.15
N ALA A 201 2.81 -31.62 5.47
CA ALA A 201 3.14 -32.97 5.00
C ALA A 201 3.36 -33.99 6.12
N GLY A 202 3.82 -33.54 7.29
CA GLY A 202 4.03 -34.40 8.47
C GLY A 202 2.77 -34.71 9.30
N ARG A 203 1.61 -34.16 8.92
CA ARG A 203 0.32 -34.37 9.60
C ARG A 203 -0.64 -35.32 8.85
N GLY A 204 -0.23 -35.87 7.74
CA GLY A 204 -0.91 -36.93 6.97
C GLY A 204 -0.28 -38.28 7.29
#